data_a713a2e5c27ef0e019560922c89a046e
#
_entry.id   a713a2e5c27ef0e019560922c89a046e
#
_cell.length_a   1.000
_cell.length_b   1.000
_cell.length_c   1.000
_cell.angle_alpha   90.00
_cell.angle_beta   90.00
_cell.angle_gamma   90.00
#
_symmetry.space_group_name_H-M   'P 1'
#
loop_
_entity.id
_entity.type
_entity.pdbx_description
1 polymer ?
#
loop_
_entity_poly.entity_id
_entity_poly.type
_entity_poly.pdbx_seq_one_letter_code
_entity_poly.pdbx_strand_id
1 'polypeptide(L)'
;SVRLAGLICNSRETAREDELISALAAKIGTTMIHFVPRDNVVQRAEIRRMTVIEYEPQAKQADEYRQIKKKIRDNKNFIIPTPITMDELEELMMEFGIIDQEDESIIGVTAAAEAVA
;
A
#
# COMPACT_ATOMS: atom_id res chain seq x y z
N SER A 1 15.72 -17.42 5.22
CA SER A 1 14.34 -16.93 5.20
C SER A 1 14.26 -15.52 4.65
N VAL A 2 13.14 -15.20 4.04
CA VAL A 2 12.89 -13.87 3.48
C VAL A 2 12.53 -12.90 4.58
N ARG A 3 13.07 -11.69 4.51
CA ARG A 3 12.77 -10.61 5.45
C ARG A 3 12.01 -9.49 4.75
N LEU A 4 11.10 -8.85 5.49
CA LEU A 4 10.31 -7.73 5.03
C LEU A 4 11.01 -6.41 5.34
N ALA A 5 11.21 -5.57 4.34
CA ALA A 5 11.83 -4.26 4.50
C ALA A 5 10.82 -3.17 4.86
N GLY A 6 9.56 -3.34 4.50
CA GLY A 6 8.50 -2.37 4.74
C GLY A 6 7.41 -2.45 3.70
N LEU A 7 6.45 -1.54 3.78
CA LEU A 7 5.34 -1.45 2.84
C LEU A 7 5.41 -0.13 2.07
N ILE A 8 5.01 -0.16 0.81
CA ILE A 8 4.81 1.03 -0.01
C ILE A 8 3.34 1.06 -0.39
N CYS A 9 2.67 2.17 -0.11
CA CYS A 9 1.29 2.36 -0.51
C CYS A 9 1.23 3.15 -1.81
N ASN A 10 0.66 2.53 -2.84
CA ASN A 10 0.37 3.21 -4.10
C ASN A 10 -1.10 3.63 -4.07
N SER A 11 -1.35 4.92 -3.90
CA SER A 11 -2.67 5.47 -3.59
C SER A 11 -3.72 5.21 -4.67
N ARG A 12 -4.93 4.89 -4.22
CA ARG A 12 -6.15 4.84 -5.03
C ARG A 12 -7.15 5.92 -4.62
N GLU A 13 -6.69 6.92 -3.87
CA GLU A 13 -7.51 8.02 -3.37
C GLU A 13 -8.63 7.58 -2.43
N THR A 14 -8.42 6.48 -1.72
CA THR A 14 -9.32 6.02 -0.67
C THR A 14 -9.12 6.88 0.58
N ALA A 15 -10.22 7.25 1.25
CA ALA A 15 -10.15 8.04 2.47
C ALA A 15 -9.31 7.33 3.55
N ARG A 16 -8.43 8.06 4.22
CA ARG A 16 -7.56 7.57 5.30
C ARG A 16 -6.67 6.39 4.91
N GLU A 17 -6.35 6.30 3.63
CA GLU A 17 -5.57 5.18 3.07
C GLU A 17 -4.17 5.08 3.68
N ASP A 18 -3.50 6.21 3.85
CA ASP A 18 -2.18 6.28 4.48
C ASP A 18 -2.21 5.80 5.94
N GLU A 19 -3.23 6.18 6.68
CA GLU A 19 -3.44 5.73 8.07
C GLU A 19 -3.70 4.23 8.13
N LEU A 20 -4.54 3.70 7.23
CA LEU A 20 -4.85 2.28 7.14
C LEU A 20 -3.59 1.44 6.89
N ILE A 21 -2.79 1.82 5.90
CA ILE A 21 -1.57 1.07 5.56
C ILE A 21 -0.53 1.18 6.67
N SER A 22 -0.41 2.35 7.32
CA SER A 22 0.47 2.50 8.47
C SER A 22 0.06 1.59 9.64
N ALA A 23 -1.25 1.49 9.90
CA ALA A 23 -1.79 0.60 10.93
C ALA A 23 -1.56 -0.87 10.58
N LEU A 24 -1.75 -1.25 9.32
CA LEU A 24 -1.45 -2.60 8.83
C LEU A 24 0.03 -2.93 9.01
N ALA A 25 0.91 -2.02 8.62
CA ALA A 25 2.35 -2.19 8.77
C ALA A 25 2.72 -2.44 10.23
N ALA A 26 2.16 -1.66 11.16
CA ALA A 26 2.39 -1.82 12.59
C ALA A 26 1.95 -3.21 13.09
N LYS A 27 0.80 -3.72 12.64
CA LYS A 27 0.29 -5.05 13.03
C LYS A 27 1.21 -6.18 12.59
N ILE A 28 1.81 -6.09 11.42
CA ILE A 28 2.74 -7.11 10.93
C ILE A 28 4.18 -6.87 11.36
N GLY A 29 4.43 -5.79 12.10
CA GLY A 29 5.73 -5.51 12.73
C GLY A 29 6.69 -4.67 11.89
N THR A 30 6.21 -3.96 10.88
CA THR A 30 7.03 -3.13 10.00
C THR A 30 6.52 -1.68 9.95
N THR A 31 7.02 -0.91 9.01
CA THR A 31 6.60 0.48 8.78
C THR A 31 6.23 0.70 7.32
N MET A 32 5.43 1.73 7.05
CA MET A 32 5.22 2.19 5.69
C MET A 32 6.42 3.05 5.28
N ILE A 33 7.16 2.60 4.28
CA ILE A 33 8.35 3.30 3.77
C ILE A 33 7.95 4.59 3.06
N HIS A 34 6.94 4.51 2.21
CA HIS A 34 6.50 5.66 1.42
C HIS A 34 5.05 5.52 1.00
N PHE A 35 4.37 6.65 0.93
CA PHE A 35 3.03 6.77 0.37
C PHE A 35 3.16 7.48 -0.98
N VAL A 36 2.76 6.80 -2.07
CA VAL A 36 2.82 7.35 -3.42
C VAL A 36 1.46 7.93 -3.79
N PRO A 37 1.31 9.25 -3.89
CA PRO A 37 0.05 9.86 -4.28
C PRO A 37 -0.34 9.47 -5.72
N ARG A 38 -1.62 9.47 -5.99
CA ARG A 38 -2.12 9.24 -7.34
C ARG A 38 -1.97 10.52 -8.16
N ASP A 39 -1.42 10.39 -9.37
CA ASP A 39 -1.24 11.51 -10.28
C ASP A 39 -1.45 11.03 -11.72
N ASN A 40 -2.20 11.80 -12.49
CA ASN A 40 -2.51 11.47 -13.89
C ASN A 40 -1.28 11.47 -14.80
N VAL A 41 -0.16 12.03 -14.36
CA VAL A 41 1.10 11.97 -15.12
C VAL A 41 1.53 10.52 -15.37
N VAL A 42 1.19 9.60 -14.48
CA VAL A 42 1.49 8.17 -14.65
C VAL A 42 0.79 7.63 -15.90
N GLN A 43 -0.50 7.94 -16.06
CA GLN A 43 -1.27 7.51 -17.23
C GLN A 43 -0.74 8.13 -18.52
N ARG A 44 -0.39 9.41 -18.49
CA ARG A 44 0.20 10.10 -19.65
C ARG A 44 1.52 9.48 -20.07
N ALA A 45 2.37 9.13 -19.09
CA ALA A 45 3.63 8.45 -19.34
C ALA A 45 3.41 7.06 -19.95
N GLU A 46 2.47 6.28 -19.39
CA GLU A 46 2.11 4.94 -19.88
C GLU A 46 1.67 4.96 -21.36
N ILE A 47 0.84 5.93 -21.74
CA ILE A 47 0.40 6.10 -23.13
C ILE A 47 1.61 6.28 -24.06
N ARG A 48 2.64 6.97 -23.59
CA ARG A 48 3.87 7.21 -24.35
C ARG A 48 4.88 6.06 -24.19
N ARG A 49 4.55 5.02 -23.45
CA ARG A 49 5.44 3.88 -23.16
C ARG A 49 6.74 4.33 -22.49
N MET A 50 6.62 5.29 -21.58
CA MET A 50 7.73 5.87 -20.85
C MET A 50 7.48 5.75 -19.36
N THR A 51 8.56 5.77 -18.56
CA THR A 51 8.44 5.99 -17.12
C THR A 51 8.12 7.45 -16.85
N VAL A 52 7.58 7.75 -15.67
CA VAL A 52 7.30 9.14 -15.28
C VAL A 52 8.60 9.97 -15.28
N ILE A 53 9.70 9.39 -14.80
CA ILE A 53 10.99 10.08 -14.75
C ILE A 53 11.50 10.45 -16.14
N GLU A 54 11.29 9.58 -17.13
CA GLU A 54 11.63 9.86 -18.52
C GLU A 54 10.69 10.89 -19.15
N TYR A 55 9.39 10.77 -18.89
CA TYR A 55 8.34 11.58 -19.50
C TYR A 55 8.31 13.02 -18.95
N GLU A 56 8.27 13.16 -17.63
CA GLU A 56 8.28 14.46 -16.94
C GLU A 56 9.23 14.41 -15.75
N PRO A 57 10.54 14.56 -15.98
CA PRO A 57 11.52 14.45 -14.88
C PRO A 57 11.36 15.51 -13.79
N GLN A 58 10.68 16.62 -14.05
CA GLN A 58 10.43 17.69 -13.09
C GLN A 58 9.08 17.56 -12.38
N ALA A 59 8.28 16.56 -12.71
CA ALA A 59 6.98 16.35 -12.06
C ALA A 59 7.16 15.96 -10.60
N LYS A 60 6.20 16.35 -9.75
CA LYS A 60 6.16 15.92 -8.34
C LYS A 60 6.18 14.40 -8.21
N GLN A 61 5.47 13.71 -9.09
CA GLN A 61 5.43 12.24 -9.09
C GLN A 61 6.79 11.61 -9.37
N ALA A 62 7.58 12.20 -10.25
CA ALA A 62 8.96 11.76 -10.50
C ALA A 62 9.80 11.88 -9.22
N ASP A 63 9.61 12.96 -8.46
CA ASP A 63 10.29 13.17 -7.19
C ASP A 63 9.88 12.14 -6.13
N GLU A 64 8.61 11.74 -6.11
CA GLU A 64 8.14 10.67 -5.23
C GLU A 64 8.92 9.37 -5.47
N TYR A 65 9.15 9.00 -6.73
CA TYR A 65 9.94 7.80 -7.05
C TYR A 65 11.40 7.94 -6.66
N ARG A 66 11.98 9.13 -6.77
CA ARG A 66 13.34 9.38 -6.30
C ARG A 66 13.45 9.23 -4.79
N GLN A 67 12.43 9.70 -4.06
CA GLN A 67 12.36 9.55 -2.61
C GLN A 67 12.25 8.08 -2.20
N ILE A 68 11.44 7.28 -2.91
CA ILE A 68 11.34 5.83 -2.68
C ILE A 68 12.70 5.17 -2.84
N LYS A 69 13.41 5.46 -3.92
CA LYS A 69 14.76 4.94 -4.19
C LYS A 69 15.69 5.22 -3.02
N LYS A 70 15.71 6.45 -2.53
CA LYS A 70 16.54 6.85 -1.41
C LYS A 70 16.17 6.13 -0.13
N LYS A 71 14.88 6.05 0.18
CA LYS A 71 14.38 5.38 1.38
C LYS A 71 14.69 3.87 1.36
N ILE A 72 14.55 3.21 0.22
CA ILE A 72 14.91 1.80 0.06
C ILE A 72 16.41 1.60 0.26
N ARG A 73 17.23 2.44 -0.36
CA ARG A 73 18.69 2.36 -0.25
C ARG A 73 19.15 2.55 1.20
N ASP A 74 18.56 3.50 1.91
CA ASP A 74 18.98 3.87 3.27
C ASP A 74 18.28 3.04 4.35
N ASN A 75 17.32 2.19 3.96
CA ASN A 75 16.57 1.36 4.91
C ASN A 75 17.46 0.29 5.54
N LYS A 76 17.40 0.19 6.86
CA LYS A 76 18.12 -0.82 7.64
C LYS A 76 17.16 -1.69 8.47
N ASN A 77 15.87 -1.50 8.32
CA ASN A 77 14.85 -2.22 9.05
C ASN A 77 14.36 -3.42 8.22
N PHE A 78 14.83 -4.60 8.58
CA PHE A 78 14.46 -5.86 7.92
C PHE A 78 13.97 -6.83 8.97
N ILE A 79 12.72 -7.24 8.88
CA ILE A 79 12.07 -8.06 9.89
C ILE A 79 11.47 -9.34 9.30
N ILE A 80 11.23 -10.32 10.17
CA ILE A 80 10.34 -11.43 9.84
C ILE A 80 8.94 -10.98 10.24
N PRO A 81 7.99 -10.87 9.29
CA PRO A 81 6.68 -10.30 9.59
C PRO A 81 5.85 -11.22 10.48
N THR A 82 5.01 -10.62 11.31
CA THR A 82 4.00 -11.34 12.10
C THR A 82 2.75 -11.54 11.23
N PRO A 83 2.25 -12.77 11.07
CA PRO A 83 1.02 -12.99 10.32
C PRO A 83 -0.17 -12.26 10.93
N ILE A 84 -1.06 -11.76 10.07
CA ILE A 84 -2.33 -11.16 10.47
C ILE A 84 -3.47 -12.12 10.12
N THR A 85 -4.43 -12.28 11.03
CA THR A 85 -5.61 -13.11 10.77
C THR A 85 -6.63 -12.34 9.93
N MET A 86 -7.56 -13.06 9.31
CA MET A 86 -8.67 -12.44 8.57
C MET A 86 -9.54 -11.58 9.49
N ASP A 87 -9.77 -12.02 10.73
CA ASP A 87 -10.55 -11.26 11.70
C ASP A 87 -9.87 -9.93 12.05
N GLU A 88 -8.56 -9.96 12.27
CA GLU A 88 -7.77 -8.75 12.53
C GLU A 88 -7.80 -7.79 11.33
N LEU A 89 -7.73 -8.32 10.11
CA LEU A 89 -7.81 -7.53 8.90
C LEU A 89 -9.19 -6.87 8.76
N GLU A 90 -10.27 -7.61 9.00
CA GLU A 90 -11.64 -7.08 8.97
C GLU A 90 -11.85 -5.98 10.01
N GLU A 91 -11.38 -6.20 11.24
CA GLU A 91 -11.45 -5.18 12.29
C GLU A 91 -10.74 -3.89 11.87
N LEU A 92 -9.56 -4.02 11.27
CA LEU A 92 -8.79 -2.88 10.78
C LEU A 92 -9.55 -2.13 9.68
N MET A 93 -10.13 -2.85 8.73
CA MET A 93 -10.89 -2.27 7.63
C MET A 93 -12.17 -1.57 8.13
N MET A 94 -12.85 -2.14 9.14
CA MET A 94 -14.01 -1.51 9.78
C MET A 94 -13.61 -0.24 10.54
N GLU A 95 -12.50 -0.27 11.26
CA GLU A 95 -11.99 0.88 12.01
C GLU A 95 -11.75 2.09 11.10
N PHE A 96 -11.26 1.85 9.88
CA PHE A 96 -10.99 2.91 8.91
C PHE A 96 -12.14 3.18 7.94
N GLY A 97 -13.30 2.54 8.15
CA GLY A 97 -14.50 2.80 7.36
C GLY A 97 -14.48 2.28 5.93
N ILE A 98 -13.57 1.34 5.63
CA ILE A 98 -13.49 0.72 4.30
C ILE A 98 -14.64 -0.25 4.08
N ILE A 99 -15.05 -0.98 5.14
CA ILE A 99 -16.22 -1.86 5.14
C ILE A 99 -17.02 -1.60 6.41
N ASP A 100 -18.31 -1.94 6.38
CA ASP A 100 -19.14 -2.00 7.57
C ASP A 100 -19.67 -3.42 7.78
N GLN A 101 -20.31 -3.67 8.94
CA GLN A 101 -20.78 -5.00 9.30
C GLN A 101 -21.89 -5.55 8.40
N GLU A 102 -22.55 -4.69 7.64
CA GLU A 102 -23.70 -5.03 6.80
C GLU A 102 -23.32 -5.18 5.32
N ASP A 103 -22.06 -5.04 4.98
CA ASP A 103 -21.62 -5.16 3.60
C ASP A 103 -21.46 -6.61 3.18
N GLU A 104 -22.53 -7.19 2.64
CA GLU A 104 -22.58 -8.58 2.18
C GLU A 104 -21.56 -8.87 1.07
N SER A 105 -21.24 -7.90 0.21
CA SER A 105 -20.28 -8.09 -0.87
C SER A 105 -18.87 -8.32 -0.34
N ILE A 106 -18.49 -7.60 0.69
CA ILE A 106 -17.20 -7.76 1.35
C ILE A 106 -17.15 -9.09 2.12
N ILE A 107 -18.22 -9.44 2.82
CA ILE A 107 -18.32 -10.74 3.50
C ILE A 107 -18.18 -11.89 2.50
N GLY A 108 -18.80 -11.77 1.33
CA GLY A 108 -18.68 -12.76 0.26
C GLY A 108 -17.25 -12.91 -0.25
N VAL A 109 -16.53 -11.81 -0.44
CA VAL A 109 -15.13 -11.80 -0.85
C VAL A 109 -14.25 -12.46 0.21
N THR A 110 -14.46 -12.14 1.48
CA THR A 110 -13.71 -12.73 2.60
C THR A 110 -13.92 -14.24 2.67
N ALA A 111 -15.16 -14.71 2.56
CA ALA A 111 -15.49 -16.12 2.57
C ALA A 111 -14.84 -16.86 1.39
N ALA A 112 -14.82 -16.26 0.19
CA ALA A 112 -14.17 -16.83 -0.98
C ALA A 112 -12.65 -16.94 -0.79
N ALA A 113 -12.01 -15.94 -0.18
CA ALA A 113 -10.60 -15.95 0.12
C ALA A 113 -10.23 -17.06 1.12
N GLU A 114 -11.04 -17.26 2.15
CA GLU A 114 -10.86 -18.33 3.12
C GLU A 114 -11.02 -19.72 2.49
N ALA A 115 -11.96 -19.87 1.57
CA ALA A 115 -12.19 -21.13 0.87
C ALA A 115 -11.03 -21.53 -0.06
N VAL A 116 -10.29 -20.56 -0.57
CA VAL A 116 -9.12 -20.77 -1.45
C VAL A 116 -7.84 -21.01 -0.62
N ALA A 117 -7.77 -20.43 0.55
CA ALA A 117 -6.62 -20.59 1.44
C ALA A 117 -6.58 -21.98 2.08
#